data_ccbdc270f8e1340efac431489cd097ff
#
_entry.id   ccbdc270f8e1340efac431489cd097ff
#
_cell.length_a   1.000
_cell.length_b   1.000
_cell.length_c   1.000
_cell.angle_alpha   90.00
_cell.angle_beta   90.00
_cell.angle_gamma   90.00
#
_symmetry.space_group_name_H-M   'P 1'
#
loop_
_entity.id
_entity.type
_entity.pdbx_description
1 polymer ?
#
loop_
_entity_poly.entity_id
_entity_poly.type
_entity_poly.pdbx_seq_one_letter_code
_entity_poly.pdbx_strand_id
1 'polypeptide(L)'
;EYLPTVHGFDEFHGNLYHLNAEEEPEQPDYPKDLPVFQNFFKPRGVLDCKATDVDDPTEDPRFGRVGKQTIRDTGPLTRKRMETIEDDLLARSMDFIDRAHAADKPFLLWHNTTRMHVWTRLSERWHDKTKFGLYADGMQELDWVVGELLAKLDKLGIADNTIVIFTTDNGAEKFSWPDGGTSPFRGEKGLGWEGGFRAPFLMRWPGKIQPGQVLNGIFSLEDVVPTVMAAVGVPDIKEKLLKGYQAGTKHFRVHLDGYNQLPYLTGGSGESLRHEFFYYGEHDLFAIRYQNWKIHFQVKDDWFAGALMRPTVPRPVNLRVDPFEQHMEAPGYPLYAGEKLWTIMPAAYILKLHAETFTNFPPRQAPPDFNPSEMLKHAMSAAASV
;
A
#
# COMPACT_ATOMS: atom_id res chain seq x y z
N GLU A 1 -15.53 -6.44 12.27
CA GLU A 1 -15.71 -7.22 11.03
C GLU A 1 -14.60 -6.98 9.99
N TYR A 2 -13.74 -5.95 10.18
CA TYR A 2 -12.73 -5.54 9.19
C TYR A 2 -11.33 -6.09 9.45
N LEU A 3 -11.13 -6.83 10.54
CA LEU A 3 -9.80 -7.37 10.89
C LEU A 3 -9.40 -8.54 9.98
N PRO A 4 -8.10 -8.71 9.70
CA PRO A 4 -7.60 -9.77 8.81
C PRO A 4 -8.06 -11.18 9.21
N THR A 5 -8.23 -11.44 10.49
CA THR A 5 -8.60 -12.75 11.04
C THR A 5 -10.02 -13.24 10.66
N VAL A 6 -10.91 -12.37 10.20
CA VAL A 6 -12.19 -12.78 9.58
C VAL A 6 -12.16 -12.74 8.05
N HIS A 7 -10.99 -12.43 7.47
CA HIS A 7 -10.76 -12.37 6.03
C HIS A 7 -9.74 -13.42 5.52
N GLY A 8 -9.38 -14.41 6.35
CA GLY A 8 -8.57 -15.56 5.93
C GLY A 8 -7.18 -15.64 6.53
N PHE A 9 -6.75 -14.65 7.32
CA PHE A 9 -5.54 -14.74 8.12
C PHE A 9 -5.81 -15.48 9.44
N ASP A 10 -4.87 -16.32 9.87
CA ASP A 10 -4.97 -17.05 11.14
C ASP A 10 -4.71 -16.16 12.34
N GLU A 11 -3.80 -15.20 12.21
CA GLU A 11 -3.37 -14.29 13.28
C GLU A 11 -3.19 -12.87 12.74
N PHE A 12 -3.42 -11.89 13.62
CA PHE A 12 -3.10 -10.48 13.40
C PHE A 12 -2.56 -9.86 14.67
N HIS A 13 -1.42 -9.16 14.59
CA HIS A 13 -0.87 -8.36 15.67
C HIS A 13 -0.40 -7.02 15.13
N GLY A 14 -0.90 -5.91 15.70
CA GLY A 14 -0.50 -4.57 15.27
C GLY A 14 -1.52 -3.48 15.60
N ASN A 15 -1.14 -2.25 15.29
CA ASN A 15 -1.99 -1.07 15.33
C ASN A 15 -2.81 -0.95 14.03
N LEU A 16 -3.92 -0.22 14.11
CA LEU A 16 -4.86 -0.05 12.99
C LEU A 16 -4.77 1.34 12.34
N TYR A 17 -4.12 2.28 12.99
CA TYR A 17 -4.02 3.66 12.55
C TYR A 17 -2.57 4.04 12.30
N HIS A 18 -2.36 5.10 11.50
CA HIS A 18 -1.03 5.69 11.32
C HIS A 18 -0.52 6.36 12.60
N LEU A 19 0.80 6.52 12.70
CA LEU A 19 1.45 6.88 13.96
C LEU A 19 1.01 8.23 14.54
N ASN A 20 0.74 9.22 13.68
CA ASN A 20 0.21 10.51 14.16
C ASN A 20 -1.15 10.35 14.86
N ALA A 21 -2.08 9.55 14.34
CA ALA A 21 -3.36 9.31 14.98
C ALA A 21 -3.22 8.52 16.30
N GLU A 22 -2.28 7.57 16.34
CA GLU A 22 -2.01 6.79 17.56
C GLU A 22 -1.47 7.65 18.71
N GLU A 23 -0.68 8.70 18.43
CA GLU A 23 -0.14 9.58 19.47
C GLU A 23 -1.02 10.78 19.84
N GLU A 24 -2.08 11.09 19.07
CA GLU A 24 -3.00 12.19 19.35
C GLU A 24 -3.52 12.21 20.80
N PRO A 25 -3.87 11.07 21.43
CA PRO A 25 -4.31 11.06 22.83
C PRO A 25 -3.29 11.59 23.84
N GLU A 26 -2.01 11.70 23.47
CA GLU A 26 -0.96 12.26 24.34
C GLU A 26 -0.77 13.77 24.15
N GLN A 27 -1.46 14.39 23.18
CA GLN A 27 -1.39 15.83 22.96
C GLN A 27 -2.10 16.60 24.10
N PRO A 28 -1.60 17.78 24.48
CA PRO A 28 -2.18 18.55 25.59
C PRO A 28 -3.62 19.01 25.37
N ASP A 29 -3.97 19.30 24.13
CA ASP A 29 -5.28 19.82 23.72
C ASP A 29 -6.25 18.72 23.22
N TYR A 30 -5.84 17.44 23.30
CA TYR A 30 -6.72 16.33 22.97
C TYR A 30 -7.90 16.24 23.93
N PRO A 31 -9.16 16.10 23.47
CA PRO A 31 -10.36 16.18 24.30
C PRO A 31 -10.58 14.91 25.15
N LYS A 32 -9.71 14.69 26.13
CA LYS A 32 -9.67 13.48 26.99
C LYS A 32 -10.93 13.30 27.83
N ASP A 33 -11.59 14.39 28.18
CA ASP A 33 -12.73 14.40 29.09
C ASP A 33 -14.09 14.31 28.38
N LEU A 34 -14.10 14.25 27.05
CA LEU A 34 -15.33 14.15 26.27
C LEU A 34 -15.68 12.67 25.98
N PRO A 35 -16.76 12.10 26.61
CA PRO A 35 -17.12 10.69 26.40
C PRO A 35 -17.35 10.31 24.95
N VAL A 36 -17.97 11.17 24.15
CA VAL A 36 -18.19 10.92 22.73
C VAL A 36 -16.88 10.75 21.98
N PHE A 37 -15.86 11.54 22.33
CA PHE A 37 -14.55 11.47 21.69
C PHE A 37 -13.83 10.16 22.06
N GLN A 38 -13.87 9.78 23.34
CA GLN A 38 -13.28 8.52 23.81
C GLN A 38 -13.94 7.29 23.17
N ASN A 39 -15.27 7.33 23.02
CA ASN A 39 -16.03 6.19 22.52
C ASN A 39 -15.99 6.05 21.00
N PHE A 40 -15.94 7.15 20.24
CA PHE A 40 -16.12 7.11 18.78
C PHE A 40 -14.89 7.52 17.96
N PHE A 41 -13.95 8.27 18.51
CA PHE A 41 -12.84 8.84 17.75
C PHE A 41 -11.46 8.41 18.22
N LYS A 42 -11.31 8.04 19.49
CA LYS A 42 -10.03 7.58 20.02
C LYS A 42 -9.52 6.36 19.23
N PRO A 43 -8.22 6.29 18.86
CA PRO A 43 -7.65 5.10 18.25
C PRO A 43 -7.74 3.90 19.20
N ARG A 44 -7.89 2.71 18.64
CA ARG A 44 -7.74 1.45 19.42
C ARG A 44 -6.28 1.26 19.77
N GLY A 45 -6.02 0.44 20.77
CA GLY A 45 -4.65 0.00 21.06
C GLY A 45 -4.13 -0.99 20.01
N VAL A 46 -2.91 -1.45 20.25
CA VAL A 46 -2.31 -2.55 19.50
C VAL A 46 -3.10 -3.82 19.76
N LEU A 47 -3.64 -4.42 18.74
CA LEU A 47 -4.50 -5.59 18.82
C LEU A 47 -3.70 -6.89 18.67
N ASP A 48 -4.14 -7.92 19.38
CA ASP A 48 -3.70 -9.30 19.25
C ASP A 48 -4.93 -10.16 18.95
N CYS A 49 -5.06 -10.63 17.71
CA CYS A 49 -6.25 -11.29 17.21
C CYS A 49 -5.90 -12.69 16.69
N LYS A 50 -6.83 -13.64 16.87
CA LYS A 50 -6.72 -14.99 16.32
C LYS A 50 -8.04 -15.42 15.71
N ALA A 51 -7.97 -16.03 14.53
CA ALA A 51 -9.11 -16.70 13.92
C ALA A 51 -9.57 -17.88 14.78
N THR A 52 -10.87 -18.15 14.78
CA THR A 52 -11.48 -19.26 15.53
C THR A 52 -12.69 -19.81 14.76
N ASP A 53 -13.06 -21.04 15.04
CA ASP A 53 -14.31 -21.63 14.53
C ASP A 53 -15.54 -21.20 15.33
N VAL A 54 -15.35 -20.66 16.52
CA VAL A 54 -16.42 -20.15 17.39
C VAL A 54 -16.81 -18.75 16.94
N ASP A 55 -18.10 -18.58 16.63
CA ASP A 55 -18.65 -17.30 16.22
C ASP A 55 -19.05 -16.47 17.44
N ASP A 56 -18.49 -15.28 17.58
CA ASP A 56 -18.85 -14.30 18.61
C ASP A 56 -19.86 -13.31 18.00
N PRO A 57 -21.14 -13.31 18.43
CA PRO A 57 -22.17 -12.44 17.91
C PRO A 57 -22.09 -11.00 18.41
N THR A 58 -21.15 -10.67 19.29
CA THR A 58 -21.01 -9.32 19.85
C THR A 58 -20.84 -8.29 18.75
N GLU A 59 -21.61 -7.23 18.80
CA GLU A 59 -21.50 -6.08 17.88
C GLU A 59 -20.92 -4.87 18.62
N ASP A 60 -19.82 -4.37 18.06
CA ASP A 60 -19.23 -3.10 18.48
C ASP A 60 -19.83 -1.96 17.63
N PRO A 61 -20.29 -0.85 18.27
CA PRO A 61 -20.93 0.27 17.55
C PRO A 61 -20.03 0.93 16.48
N ARG A 62 -18.70 0.82 16.63
CA ARG A 62 -17.72 1.39 15.70
C ARG A 62 -17.21 0.39 14.69
N PHE A 63 -17.03 -0.87 15.09
CA PHE A 63 -16.23 -1.85 14.37
C PHE A 63 -17.05 -3.04 13.87
N GLY A 64 -18.37 -3.02 14.13
CA GLY A 64 -19.29 -4.07 13.71
C GLY A 64 -19.10 -5.38 14.48
N ARG A 65 -19.53 -6.47 13.89
CA ARG A 65 -19.55 -7.78 14.50
C ARG A 65 -18.13 -8.33 14.72
N VAL A 66 -17.90 -8.96 15.86
CA VAL A 66 -16.64 -9.66 16.16
C VAL A 66 -16.47 -10.86 15.22
N GLY A 67 -17.45 -11.75 15.12
CA GLY A 67 -17.41 -12.89 14.21
C GLY A 67 -16.49 -14.01 14.68
N LYS A 68 -15.90 -14.76 13.74
CA LYS A 68 -15.06 -15.92 14.04
C LYS A 68 -13.62 -15.55 14.37
N GLN A 69 -13.42 -14.78 15.42
CA GLN A 69 -12.11 -14.36 15.92
C GLN A 69 -12.13 -14.06 17.41
N THR A 70 -10.97 -14.09 18.02
CA THR A 70 -10.74 -13.48 19.34
C THR A 70 -9.98 -12.19 19.14
N ILE A 71 -10.31 -11.15 19.92
CA ILE A 71 -9.66 -9.84 19.87
C ILE A 71 -9.21 -9.47 21.28
N ARG A 72 -7.92 -9.20 21.45
CA ARG A 72 -7.36 -8.67 22.68
C ARG A 72 -6.69 -7.33 22.39
N ASP A 73 -7.21 -6.27 22.97
CA ASP A 73 -6.53 -4.96 22.95
C ASP A 73 -5.40 -5.00 24.00
N THR A 74 -4.16 -4.79 23.55
CA THR A 74 -2.97 -4.83 24.41
C THR A 74 -2.58 -3.46 24.95
N GLY A 75 -3.40 -2.45 24.74
CA GLY A 75 -3.21 -1.08 25.15
C GLY A 75 -2.72 -0.15 24.04
N PRO A 76 -2.76 1.16 24.28
CA PRO A 76 -2.48 2.18 23.27
C PRO A 76 -1.04 2.11 22.75
N LEU A 77 -0.86 2.50 21.49
CA LEU A 77 0.45 2.73 20.90
C LEU A 77 0.91 4.15 21.25
N THR A 78 1.37 4.33 22.49
CA THR A 78 1.91 5.60 22.97
C THR A 78 3.25 5.93 22.31
N ARG A 79 3.68 7.20 22.35
CA ARG A 79 5.02 7.61 21.91
C ARG A 79 6.13 6.73 22.48
N LYS A 80 6.02 6.38 23.77
CA LYS A 80 7.00 5.50 24.43
C LYS A 80 6.95 4.08 23.89
N ARG A 81 5.77 3.53 23.62
CA ARG A 81 5.62 2.18 23.05
C ARG A 81 6.09 2.13 21.58
N MET A 82 5.92 3.22 20.82
CA MET A 82 6.43 3.33 19.45
C MET A 82 7.94 3.11 19.34
N GLU A 83 8.71 3.45 20.39
CA GLU A 83 10.17 3.25 20.40
C GLU A 83 10.59 1.78 20.24
N THR A 84 9.75 0.84 20.63
CA THR A 84 10.05 -0.60 20.66
C THR A 84 9.01 -1.45 19.93
N ILE A 85 8.10 -0.86 19.19
CA ILE A 85 7.04 -1.60 18.51
C ILE A 85 7.62 -2.54 17.45
N GLU A 86 8.72 -2.17 16.78
CA GLU A 86 9.38 -3.01 15.78
C GLU A 86 9.94 -4.30 16.41
N ASP A 87 10.48 -4.23 17.62
CA ASP A 87 10.94 -5.42 18.36
C ASP A 87 9.75 -6.38 18.65
N ASP A 88 8.58 -5.84 19.04
CA ASP A 88 7.37 -6.65 19.30
C ASP A 88 6.84 -7.29 18.01
N LEU A 89 6.70 -6.52 16.93
CA LEU A 89 6.24 -7.02 15.62
C LEU A 89 7.20 -8.08 15.07
N LEU A 90 8.50 -7.84 15.15
CA LEU A 90 9.53 -8.80 14.74
C LEU A 90 9.47 -10.09 15.56
N ALA A 91 9.37 -10.00 16.88
CA ALA A 91 9.29 -11.17 17.76
C ALA A 91 8.06 -12.04 17.42
N ARG A 92 6.91 -11.41 17.15
CA ARG A 92 5.68 -12.11 16.72
C ARG A 92 5.85 -12.82 15.39
N SER A 93 6.49 -12.16 14.43
CA SER A 93 6.76 -12.75 13.11
C SER A 93 7.73 -13.92 13.21
N MET A 94 8.78 -13.80 14.03
CA MET A 94 9.73 -14.89 14.28
C MET A 94 9.07 -16.12 14.91
N ASP A 95 8.22 -15.92 15.92
CA ASP A 95 7.46 -16.98 16.59
C ASP A 95 6.49 -17.66 15.59
N PHE A 96 5.80 -16.87 14.75
CA PHE A 96 4.91 -17.41 13.72
C PHE A 96 5.66 -18.30 12.71
N ILE A 97 6.82 -17.86 12.22
CA ILE A 97 7.65 -18.66 11.31
C ILE A 97 8.10 -19.96 11.98
N ASP A 98 8.57 -19.90 13.24
CA ASP A 98 9.00 -21.09 13.98
C ASP A 98 7.87 -22.11 14.14
N ARG A 99 6.67 -21.65 14.51
CA ARG A 99 5.50 -22.53 14.67
C ARG A 99 5.03 -23.13 13.33
N ALA A 100 5.01 -22.35 12.26
CA ALA A 100 4.64 -22.84 10.94
C ALA A 100 5.65 -23.87 10.43
N HIS A 101 6.94 -23.59 10.58
CA HIS A 101 8.02 -24.52 10.22
C HIS A 101 7.96 -25.83 11.03
N ALA A 102 7.81 -25.74 12.36
CA ALA A 102 7.69 -26.92 13.22
C ALA A 102 6.46 -27.78 12.91
N ALA A 103 5.40 -27.18 12.40
CA ALA A 103 4.17 -27.86 11.98
C ALA A 103 4.21 -28.37 10.52
N ASP A 104 5.32 -28.16 9.81
CA ASP A 104 5.47 -28.45 8.37
C ASP A 104 4.33 -27.84 7.52
N LYS A 105 3.92 -26.62 7.85
CA LYS A 105 2.86 -25.88 7.14
C LYS A 105 3.44 -24.79 6.26
N PRO A 106 3.03 -24.71 4.98
CA PRO A 106 3.24 -23.51 4.18
C PRO A 106 2.62 -22.29 4.85
N PHE A 107 3.25 -21.13 4.75
CA PHE A 107 2.77 -19.92 5.39
C PHE A 107 2.81 -18.71 4.47
N LEU A 108 1.95 -17.75 4.76
CA LEU A 108 2.00 -16.37 4.26
C LEU A 108 2.22 -15.45 5.48
N LEU A 109 3.34 -14.77 5.53
CA LEU A 109 3.61 -13.72 6.50
C LEU A 109 3.54 -12.36 5.79
N TRP A 110 2.64 -11.49 6.26
CA TRP A 110 2.59 -10.10 5.86
C TRP A 110 3.10 -9.25 7.02
N HIS A 111 4.38 -8.89 6.97
CA HIS A 111 5.04 -8.12 8.01
C HIS A 111 5.08 -6.63 7.62
N ASN A 112 4.23 -5.83 8.25
CA ASN A 112 4.29 -4.37 8.11
C ASN A 112 5.10 -3.79 9.27
N THR A 113 6.11 -3.00 8.93
CA THR A 113 6.80 -2.16 9.91
C THR A 113 6.08 -0.83 10.07
N THR A 114 6.32 -0.12 11.16
CA THR A 114 5.89 1.27 11.29
C THR A 114 6.92 2.23 10.68
N ARG A 115 8.11 1.75 10.35
CA ARG A 115 9.18 2.49 9.66
C ARG A 115 9.00 2.38 8.13
N MET A 116 9.10 3.43 7.31
CA MET A 116 9.28 4.83 7.79
C MET A 116 7.98 5.60 7.57
N HIS A 117 7.08 5.54 8.49
CA HIS A 117 5.98 6.50 8.54
C HIS A 117 6.43 7.74 9.32
N VAL A 118 5.92 8.91 8.95
CA VAL A 118 6.11 10.16 9.71
C VAL A 118 5.59 10.01 11.14
N TRP A 119 6.04 10.84 12.07
CA TRP A 119 5.86 10.68 13.54
C TRP A 119 6.55 9.43 14.10
N THR A 120 7.65 9.03 13.49
CA THR A 120 8.51 7.95 13.98
C THR A 120 9.11 8.28 15.34
N ARG A 121 9.08 7.32 16.27
CA ARG A 121 9.73 7.39 17.58
C ARG A 121 10.77 6.28 17.67
N LEU A 122 12.04 6.66 17.82
CA LEU A 122 13.15 5.71 17.87
C LEU A 122 13.60 5.50 19.32
N SER A 123 13.95 4.26 19.64
CA SER A 123 14.64 3.95 20.89
C SER A 123 16.07 4.48 20.90
N GLU A 124 16.71 4.57 22.09
CA GLU A 124 18.12 4.97 22.21
C GLU A 124 19.05 4.08 21.38
N ARG A 125 18.69 2.84 21.15
CA ARG A 125 19.44 1.91 20.32
C ARG A 125 19.62 2.43 18.88
N TRP A 126 18.63 3.10 18.34
CA TRP A 126 18.59 3.55 16.94
C TRP A 126 18.81 5.05 16.78
N HIS A 127 18.51 5.81 17.82
CA HIS A 127 18.67 7.27 17.78
C HIS A 127 20.12 7.68 17.51
N ASP A 128 20.32 8.59 16.61
CA ASP A 128 21.61 9.20 16.26
C ASP A 128 22.70 8.20 15.77
N LYS A 129 22.27 7.05 15.24
CA LYS A 129 23.18 6.01 14.73
C LYS A 129 23.88 6.41 13.45
N THR A 130 23.15 6.99 12.50
CA THR A 130 23.69 7.34 11.19
C THR A 130 24.34 8.72 11.18
N LYS A 131 24.00 9.59 12.12
CA LYS A 131 24.33 11.03 12.13
C LYS A 131 23.69 11.82 11.00
N PHE A 132 22.72 11.25 10.30
CA PHE A 132 21.97 11.89 9.20
C PHE A 132 20.53 12.24 9.60
N GLY A 133 20.17 12.08 10.87
CA GLY A 133 18.85 12.43 11.40
C GLY A 133 17.87 11.26 11.47
N LEU A 134 16.70 11.57 11.99
CA LEU A 134 15.67 10.61 12.40
C LEU A 134 15.25 9.66 11.27
N TYR A 135 15.07 10.18 10.05
CA TYR A 135 14.67 9.35 8.91
C TYR A 135 15.71 8.27 8.58
N ALA A 136 16.98 8.66 8.51
CA ALA A 136 18.06 7.72 8.20
C ALA A 136 18.26 6.69 9.32
N ASP A 137 18.12 7.10 10.56
CA ASP A 137 18.20 6.23 11.73
C ASP A 137 17.06 5.19 11.74
N GLY A 138 15.83 5.61 11.42
CA GLY A 138 14.69 4.71 11.28
C GLY A 138 14.80 3.77 10.09
N MET A 139 15.40 4.21 8.99
CA MET A 139 15.74 3.32 7.85
C MET A 139 16.74 2.24 8.25
N GLN A 140 17.68 2.54 9.16
CA GLN A 140 18.62 1.56 9.66
C GLN A 140 17.93 0.52 10.58
N GLU A 141 16.93 0.93 11.37
CA GLU A 141 16.10 -0.01 12.13
C GLU A 141 15.27 -0.90 11.20
N LEU A 142 14.67 -0.34 10.15
CA LEU A 142 13.95 -1.10 9.14
C LEU A 142 14.84 -2.15 8.46
N ASP A 143 16.04 -1.75 8.05
CA ASP A 143 17.02 -2.66 7.43
C ASP A 143 17.40 -3.81 8.37
N TRP A 144 17.59 -3.52 9.66
CA TRP A 144 17.84 -4.54 10.67
C TRP A 144 16.66 -5.52 10.79
N VAL A 145 15.40 -5.06 10.83
CA VAL A 145 14.22 -5.94 10.89
C VAL A 145 14.20 -6.90 9.70
N VAL A 146 14.44 -6.38 8.49
CA VAL A 146 14.52 -7.21 7.27
C VAL A 146 15.67 -8.22 7.38
N GLY A 147 16.84 -7.78 7.86
CA GLY A 147 18.00 -8.65 8.07
C GLY A 147 17.71 -9.82 9.01
N GLU A 148 17.03 -9.58 10.13
CA GLU A 148 16.63 -10.62 11.10
C GLU A 148 15.65 -11.63 10.48
N LEU A 149 14.67 -11.17 9.71
CA LEU A 149 13.73 -12.07 9.01
C LEU A 149 14.45 -12.95 7.98
N LEU A 150 15.36 -12.38 7.18
CA LEU A 150 16.16 -13.16 6.23
C LEU A 150 17.06 -14.17 6.94
N ALA A 151 17.75 -13.77 8.00
CA ALA A 151 18.60 -14.66 8.81
C ALA A 151 17.79 -15.81 9.43
N LYS A 152 16.52 -15.57 9.82
CA LYS A 152 15.62 -16.62 10.32
C LYS A 152 15.35 -17.67 9.24
N LEU A 153 15.04 -17.27 8.02
CA LEU A 153 14.78 -18.20 6.91
C LEU A 153 16.03 -19.02 6.58
N ASP A 154 17.20 -18.40 6.56
CA ASP A 154 18.48 -19.08 6.33
C ASP A 154 18.79 -20.09 7.45
N LYS A 155 18.60 -19.70 8.73
CA LYS A 155 18.80 -20.56 9.91
C LYS A 155 17.90 -21.80 9.90
N LEU A 156 16.67 -21.66 9.44
CA LEU A 156 15.71 -22.77 9.34
C LEU A 156 15.90 -23.62 8.07
N GLY A 157 16.78 -23.21 7.15
CA GLY A 157 17.02 -23.91 5.88
C GLY A 157 15.84 -23.86 4.90
N ILE A 158 14.96 -22.86 5.02
CA ILE A 158 13.77 -22.72 4.18
C ILE A 158 13.87 -21.55 3.17
N ALA A 159 14.97 -20.84 3.14
CA ALA A 159 15.16 -19.67 2.29
C ALA A 159 14.97 -19.97 0.80
N ASP A 160 15.43 -21.13 0.31
CA ASP A 160 15.33 -21.54 -1.10
C ASP A 160 13.89 -21.87 -1.53
N ASN A 161 13.01 -22.17 -0.57
CA ASN A 161 11.60 -22.43 -0.81
C ASN A 161 10.68 -21.31 -0.31
N THR A 162 11.22 -20.10 -0.16
CA THR A 162 10.47 -18.95 0.32
C THR A 162 10.60 -17.77 -0.66
N ILE A 163 9.46 -17.24 -1.08
CA ILE A 163 9.40 -15.97 -1.80
C ILE A 163 9.44 -14.85 -0.76
N VAL A 164 10.42 -13.95 -0.86
CA VAL A 164 10.50 -12.75 -0.02
C VAL A 164 10.28 -11.53 -0.91
N ILE A 165 9.32 -10.70 -0.53
CA ILE A 165 9.02 -9.43 -1.19
C ILE A 165 9.24 -8.31 -0.19
N PHE A 166 10.04 -7.31 -0.56
CA PHE A 166 10.20 -6.06 0.16
C PHE A 166 9.68 -4.91 -0.70
N THR A 167 8.78 -4.13 -0.15
CA THR A 167 8.19 -2.97 -0.82
C THR A 167 7.63 -1.98 0.19
N THR A 168 7.12 -0.85 -0.28
CA THR A 168 6.31 0.09 0.49
C THR A 168 5.03 0.41 -0.27
N ASP A 169 4.02 0.92 0.42
CA ASP A 169 2.69 1.21 -0.11
C ASP A 169 2.63 2.46 -1.01
N ASN A 170 3.52 3.42 -0.78
CA ASN A 170 3.57 4.70 -1.50
C ASN A 170 4.99 5.27 -1.55
N GLY A 171 5.16 6.37 -2.27
CA GLY A 171 6.37 7.18 -2.24
C GLY A 171 6.54 7.91 -0.91
N ALA A 172 7.73 8.49 -0.71
CA ALA A 172 8.08 9.16 0.52
C ALA A 172 7.19 10.38 0.80
N GLU A 173 6.99 10.68 2.08
CA GLU A 173 6.37 11.91 2.58
C GLU A 173 7.46 12.89 3.02
N LYS A 174 7.42 14.13 2.54
CA LYS A 174 8.42 15.17 2.87
C LYS A 174 7.89 16.28 3.78
N PHE A 175 6.57 16.38 3.92
CA PHE A 175 5.95 17.53 4.60
C PHE A 175 6.22 17.58 6.11
N SER A 176 6.56 16.49 6.74
CA SER A 176 6.74 16.37 8.20
C SER A 176 8.22 16.34 8.62
N TRP A 177 9.05 17.14 7.96
CA TRP A 177 10.44 17.30 8.40
C TRP A 177 10.56 17.48 9.94
N PRO A 178 11.49 16.78 10.65
CA PRO A 178 12.66 16.05 10.13
C PRO A 178 12.46 14.54 9.95
N ASP A 179 11.29 13.97 10.16
CA ASP A 179 11.02 12.53 10.02
C ASP A 179 10.45 12.14 8.65
N GLY A 180 10.26 13.10 7.76
CA GLY A 180 9.91 12.89 6.37
C GLY A 180 11.14 12.65 5.48
N GLY A 181 10.89 12.04 4.34
CA GLY A 181 11.91 11.77 3.33
C GLY A 181 11.52 12.26 1.95
N THR A 182 12.44 12.20 1.01
CA THR A 182 12.19 12.56 -0.39
C THR A 182 12.93 11.60 -1.32
N SER A 183 12.44 11.50 -2.54
CA SER A 183 13.11 10.83 -3.65
C SER A 183 13.48 11.84 -4.73
N PRO A 184 14.29 11.51 -5.74
CA PRO A 184 14.58 12.42 -6.85
C PRO A 184 13.37 12.68 -7.76
N PHE A 185 12.31 11.89 -7.65
CA PHE A 185 11.09 12.05 -8.45
C PHE A 185 10.20 13.15 -7.88
N ARG A 186 9.50 13.88 -8.77
CA ARG A 186 8.58 14.94 -8.38
C ARG A 186 7.45 14.40 -7.50
N GLY A 187 7.03 15.22 -6.53
CA GLY A 187 5.90 14.93 -5.66
C GLY A 187 6.25 14.05 -4.46
N GLU A 188 5.22 13.58 -3.80
CA GLU A 188 5.25 12.77 -2.59
C GLU A 188 3.96 11.95 -2.47
N LYS A 189 3.82 11.12 -1.44
CA LYS A 189 2.60 10.39 -1.09
C LYS A 189 1.35 11.26 -1.26
N GLY A 190 0.29 10.69 -1.83
CA GLY A 190 -0.99 11.37 -2.05
C GLY A 190 -1.05 12.26 -3.29
N LEU A 191 0.04 12.39 -4.05
CA LEU A 191 0.10 13.18 -5.29
C LEU A 191 0.23 12.30 -6.53
N GLY A 192 -0.33 12.75 -7.65
CA GLY A 192 -0.30 12.04 -8.93
C GLY A 192 1.05 12.01 -9.67
N TRP A 193 2.13 12.52 -9.04
CA TRP A 193 3.48 12.53 -9.58
C TRP A 193 4.21 11.21 -9.35
N GLU A 194 5.29 10.98 -10.11
CA GLU A 194 6.12 9.76 -9.95
C GLU A 194 6.64 9.58 -8.53
N GLY A 195 6.96 10.67 -7.82
CA GLY A 195 7.43 10.61 -6.42
C GLY A 195 6.42 10.07 -5.42
N GLY A 196 5.13 10.13 -5.73
CA GLY A 196 4.07 9.55 -4.91
C GLY A 196 3.86 8.05 -5.15
N PHE A 197 4.24 7.55 -6.33
CA PHE A 197 3.91 6.18 -6.79
C PHE A 197 5.14 5.28 -7.00
N ARG A 198 6.33 5.84 -7.27
CA ARG A 198 7.54 5.02 -7.40
C ARG A 198 8.02 4.56 -6.04
N ALA A 199 7.62 3.34 -5.71
CA ALA A 199 8.04 2.62 -4.52
C ALA A 199 9.18 1.66 -4.85
N PRO A 200 10.14 1.41 -3.94
CA PRO A 200 11.06 0.31 -4.09
C PRO A 200 10.32 -1.03 -4.11
N PHE A 201 10.72 -1.93 -4.99
CA PHE A 201 10.20 -3.29 -5.03
C PHE A 201 11.36 -4.26 -5.27
N LEU A 202 11.60 -5.13 -4.30
CA LEU A 202 12.62 -6.17 -4.37
C LEU A 202 11.96 -7.52 -4.13
N MET A 203 12.35 -8.52 -4.91
CA MET A 203 11.85 -9.88 -4.77
C MET A 203 13.01 -10.88 -4.81
N ARG A 204 13.03 -11.78 -3.83
CA ARG A 204 13.99 -12.88 -3.74
C ARG A 204 13.25 -14.20 -3.80
N TRP A 205 13.68 -15.08 -4.71
CA TRP A 205 13.26 -16.48 -4.77
C TRP A 205 14.40 -17.31 -5.33
N PRO A 206 15.28 -17.85 -4.47
CA PRO A 206 16.47 -18.58 -4.92
C PRO A 206 16.13 -19.73 -5.86
N GLY A 207 16.94 -19.95 -6.89
CA GLY A 207 16.70 -20.98 -7.89
C GLY A 207 15.57 -20.70 -8.90
N LYS A 208 14.80 -19.61 -8.73
CA LYS A 208 13.73 -19.20 -9.64
C LYS A 208 13.96 -17.80 -10.22
N ILE A 209 14.38 -16.85 -9.41
CA ILE A 209 14.71 -15.48 -9.82
C ILE A 209 16.23 -15.33 -9.81
N GLN A 210 16.80 -14.84 -10.91
CA GLN A 210 18.25 -14.60 -11.04
C GLN A 210 18.69 -13.52 -10.04
N PRO A 211 19.79 -13.77 -9.27
CA PRO A 211 20.35 -12.77 -8.38
C PRO A 211 20.86 -11.53 -9.12
N GLY A 212 20.69 -10.35 -8.53
CA GLY A 212 21.22 -9.09 -9.07
C GLY A 212 20.52 -8.60 -10.35
N GLN A 213 19.41 -9.22 -10.75
CA GLN A 213 18.64 -8.79 -11.91
C GLN A 213 17.95 -7.46 -11.65
N VAL A 214 18.01 -6.56 -12.62
CA VAL A 214 17.24 -5.29 -12.62
C VAL A 214 16.24 -5.34 -13.76
N LEU A 215 14.94 -5.31 -13.40
CA LEU A 215 13.83 -5.35 -14.33
C LEU A 215 13.20 -3.96 -14.44
N ASN A 216 13.10 -3.41 -15.66
CA ASN A 216 12.61 -2.06 -15.93
C ASN A 216 11.20 -2.00 -16.50
N GLY A 217 10.54 -3.13 -16.71
CA GLY A 217 9.11 -3.17 -17.06
C GLY A 217 8.24 -2.66 -15.91
N ILE A 218 7.07 -2.16 -16.24
CA ILE A 218 6.12 -1.70 -15.21
C ILE A 218 5.69 -2.90 -14.37
N PHE A 219 5.78 -2.76 -13.04
CA PHE A 219 5.24 -3.68 -12.06
C PHE A 219 4.45 -2.86 -11.03
N SER A 220 3.25 -3.30 -10.69
CA SER A 220 2.40 -2.67 -9.68
C SER A 220 2.15 -3.62 -8.51
N LEU A 221 1.86 -3.08 -7.33
CA LEU A 221 1.42 -3.90 -6.19
C LEU A 221 0.14 -4.69 -6.49
N GLU A 222 -0.68 -4.23 -7.42
CA GLU A 222 -1.84 -4.97 -7.96
C GLU A 222 -1.42 -6.33 -8.57
N ASP A 223 -0.20 -6.43 -9.10
CA ASP A 223 0.34 -7.64 -9.75
C ASP A 223 0.79 -8.71 -8.74
N VAL A 224 0.95 -8.35 -7.46
CA VAL A 224 1.46 -9.28 -6.44
C VAL A 224 0.52 -10.48 -6.27
N VAL A 225 -0.79 -10.24 -6.12
CA VAL A 225 -1.76 -11.34 -5.90
C VAL A 225 -1.77 -12.34 -7.06
N PRO A 226 -2.00 -11.95 -8.33
CA PRO A 226 -1.99 -12.93 -9.42
C PRO A 226 -0.63 -13.59 -9.64
N THR A 227 0.47 -12.90 -9.35
CA THR A 227 1.84 -13.44 -9.47
C THR A 227 2.11 -14.50 -8.39
N VAL A 228 1.78 -14.22 -7.13
CA VAL A 228 1.97 -15.18 -6.03
C VAL A 228 1.02 -16.37 -6.20
N MET A 229 -0.22 -16.15 -6.61
CA MET A 229 -1.16 -17.26 -6.91
C MET A 229 -0.63 -18.16 -8.02
N ALA A 230 -0.01 -17.59 -9.06
CA ALA A 230 0.64 -18.39 -10.10
C ALA A 230 1.83 -19.20 -9.55
N ALA A 231 2.63 -18.60 -8.66
CA ALA A 231 3.76 -19.28 -8.01
C ALA A 231 3.33 -20.48 -7.16
N VAL A 232 2.14 -20.44 -6.56
CA VAL A 232 1.56 -21.55 -5.78
C VAL A 232 0.64 -22.47 -6.61
N GLY A 233 0.70 -22.37 -7.95
CA GLY A 233 0.02 -23.32 -8.86
C GLY A 233 -1.38 -22.91 -9.31
N VAL A 234 -1.80 -21.64 -9.12
CA VAL A 234 -3.10 -21.12 -9.56
C VAL A 234 -2.90 -19.92 -10.52
N PRO A 235 -2.34 -20.15 -11.74
CA PRO A 235 -2.01 -19.07 -12.66
C PRO A 235 -3.24 -18.36 -13.27
N ASP A 236 -4.39 -18.99 -13.20
CA ASP A 236 -5.67 -18.53 -13.76
C ASP A 236 -6.62 -17.92 -12.70
N ILE A 237 -6.05 -17.42 -11.59
CA ILE A 237 -6.86 -16.89 -10.48
C ILE A 237 -7.75 -15.73 -10.92
N LYS A 238 -7.28 -14.86 -11.84
CA LYS A 238 -8.04 -13.72 -12.36
C LYS A 238 -9.32 -14.19 -13.07
N GLU A 239 -9.20 -15.15 -13.96
CA GLU A 239 -10.33 -15.73 -14.70
C GLU A 239 -11.29 -16.47 -13.79
N LYS A 240 -10.78 -17.17 -12.79
CA LYS A 240 -11.59 -17.85 -11.78
C LYS A 240 -12.39 -16.85 -10.96
N LEU A 241 -11.77 -15.79 -10.48
CA LEU A 241 -12.45 -14.76 -9.69
C LEU A 241 -13.51 -13.99 -10.50
N LEU A 242 -13.27 -13.73 -11.79
CA LEU A 242 -14.27 -13.12 -12.66
C LEU A 242 -15.54 -13.97 -12.78
N LYS A 243 -15.41 -15.29 -12.84
CA LYS A 243 -16.52 -16.25 -12.95
C LYS A 243 -17.17 -16.59 -11.61
N GLY A 244 -16.43 -16.39 -10.54
CA GLY A 244 -16.76 -16.82 -9.19
C GLY A 244 -15.84 -17.98 -8.74
N TYR A 245 -15.16 -17.80 -7.62
CA TYR A 245 -14.19 -18.73 -7.07
C TYR A 245 -14.51 -19.05 -5.61
N GLN A 246 -14.54 -20.35 -5.29
CA GLN A 246 -14.73 -20.82 -3.93
C GLN A 246 -13.38 -20.93 -3.23
N ALA A 247 -13.17 -20.09 -2.19
CA ALA A 247 -12.00 -20.15 -1.33
C ALA A 247 -12.43 -20.52 0.09
N GLY A 248 -12.13 -21.72 0.52
CA GLY A 248 -12.64 -22.27 1.77
C GLY A 248 -14.17 -22.26 1.80
N THR A 249 -14.76 -21.61 2.80
CA THR A 249 -16.22 -21.48 2.94
C THR A 249 -16.80 -20.24 2.24
N LYS A 250 -15.96 -19.38 1.66
CA LYS A 250 -16.38 -18.11 1.04
C LYS A 250 -16.33 -18.21 -0.48
N HIS A 251 -17.30 -17.56 -1.13
CA HIS A 251 -17.35 -17.42 -2.58
C HIS A 251 -17.02 -15.98 -2.97
N PHE A 252 -16.03 -15.82 -3.87
CA PHE A 252 -15.57 -14.52 -4.33
C PHE A 252 -15.85 -14.36 -5.82
N ARG A 253 -16.51 -13.28 -6.20
CA ARG A 253 -16.60 -12.80 -7.58
C ARG A 253 -16.06 -11.38 -7.60
N VAL A 254 -14.85 -11.21 -8.11
CA VAL A 254 -14.12 -9.93 -8.11
C VAL A 254 -13.32 -9.77 -9.40
N HIS A 255 -13.07 -8.52 -9.77
CA HIS A 255 -12.10 -8.14 -10.79
C HIS A 255 -10.75 -7.85 -10.12
N LEU A 256 -9.68 -8.43 -10.65
CA LEU A 256 -8.30 -8.06 -10.28
C LEU A 256 -7.70 -7.23 -11.41
N ASP A 257 -7.19 -6.05 -11.10
CA ASP A 257 -6.51 -5.18 -12.08
C ASP A 257 -5.06 -5.64 -12.34
N GLY A 258 -4.55 -6.56 -11.50
CA GLY A 258 -3.21 -7.11 -11.60
C GLY A 258 -2.99 -8.11 -12.74
N TYR A 259 -1.74 -8.26 -13.12
CA TYR A 259 -1.23 -9.23 -14.08
C TYR A 259 -0.34 -10.26 -13.42
N ASN A 260 -0.33 -11.49 -13.93
CA ASN A 260 0.61 -12.51 -13.51
C ASN A 260 1.99 -12.21 -14.12
N GLN A 261 2.88 -11.65 -13.33
CA GLN A 261 4.24 -11.28 -13.74
C GLN A 261 5.27 -12.41 -13.51
N LEU A 262 4.85 -13.58 -13.05
CA LEU A 262 5.77 -14.67 -12.75
C LEU A 262 6.71 -15.02 -13.93
N PRO A 263 6.22 -15.14 -15.19
CA PRO A 263 7.11 -15.39 -16.32
C PRO A 263 8.17 -14.29 -16.53
N TYR A 264 7.80 -13.03 -16.33
CA TYR A 264 8.72 -11.90 -16.44
C TYR A 264 9.79 -11.92 -15.33
N LEU A 265 9.40 -12.18 -14.11
CA LEU A 265 10.30 -12.22 -12.95
C LEU A 265 11.29 -13.40 -12.99
N THR A 266 10.87 -14.53 -13.57
CA THR A 266 11.68 -15.75 -13.64
C THR A 266 12.45 -15.91 -14.96
N GLY A 267 12.41 -14.91 -15.86
CA GLY A 267 13.12 -14.94 -17.14
C GLY A 267 12.45 -15.75 -18.25
N GLY A 268 11.21 -16.19 -18.05
CA GLY A 268 10.40 -16.85 -19.08
C GLY A 268 9.79 -15.88 -20.10
N SER A 269 9.78 -14.59 -19.81
CA SER A 269 9.37 -13.50 -20.70
C SER A 269 10.38 -12.37 -20.62
N GLY A 270 10.71 -11.74 -21.76
CA GLY A 270 11.58 -10.56 -21.81
C GLY A 270 10.88 -9.25 -21.42
N GLU A 271 9.56 -9.24 -21.32
CA GLU A 271 8.75 -8.05 -21.08
C GLU A 271 7.69 -8.26 -20.00
N SER A 272 7.40 -7.19 -19.26
CA SER A 272 6.25 -7.15 -18.34
C SER A 272 4.94 -7.24 -19.12
N LEU A 273 3.95 -7.92 -18.56
CA LEU A 273 2.59 -7.94 -19.10
C LEU A 273 1.84 -6.63 -18.85
N ARG A 274 2.31 -5.81 -17.90
CA ARG A 274 1.69 -4.51 -17.60
C ARG A 274 2.28 -3.43 -18.51
N HIS A 275 1.43 -2.77 -19.24
CA HIS A 275 1.81 -1.65 -20.11
C HIS A 275 1.20 -0.32 -19.64
N GLU A 276 0.11 -0.38 -18.86
CA GLU A 276 -0.61 0.78 -18.34
C GLU A 276 -0.57 0.84 -16.81
N PHE A 277 -0.76 2.06 -16.28
CA PHE A 277 -0.95 2.31 -14.86
C PHE A 277 -1.84 3.54 -14.65
N PHE A 278 -2.76 3.46 -13.68
CA PHE A 278 -3.72 4.50 -13.36
C PHE A 278 -3.33 5.16 -12.03
N TYR A 279 -3.11 6.48 -12.06
CA TYR A 279 -2.71 7.25 -10.89
C TYR A 279 -3.94 7.85 -10.24
N TYR A 280 -4.45 7.21 -9.20
CA TYR A 280 -5.55 7.70 -8.41
C TYR A 280 -5.02 8.41 -7.15
N GLY A 281 -5.61 9.58 -6.82
CA GLY A 281 -5.46 10.22 -5.53
C GLY A 281 -6.84 10.32 -4.90
N GLU A 282 -7.05 9.64 -3.79
CA GLU A 282 -8.37 9.48 -3.17
C GLU A 282 -9.36 8.84 -4.18
N HIS A 283 -10.33 9.59 -4.69
CA HIS A 283 -11.26 9.14 -5.71
C HIS A 283 -11.05 9.80 -7.09
N ASP A 284 -10.11 10.69 -7.19
CA ASP A 284 -9.80 11.40 -8.44
C ASP A 284 -8.71 10.67 -9.25
N LEU A 285 -8.95 10.53 -10.56
CA LEU A 285 -7.93 10.05 -11.47
C LEU A 285 -7.02 11.23 -11.88
N PHE A 286 -5.77 11.21 -11.39
CA PHE A 286 -4.77 12.23 -11.72
C PHE A 286 -4.16 12.05 -13.09
N ALA A 287 -3.76 10.84 -13.41
CA ALA A 287 -3.05 10.54 -14.65
C ALA A 287 -3.24 9.09 -15.08
N ILE A 288 -2.93 8.83 -16.35
CA ILE A 288 -2.68 7.50 -16.88
C ILE A 288 -1.26 7.42 -17.41
N ARG A 289 -0.61 6.28 -17.22
CA ARG A 289 0.63 5.93 -17.89
C ARG A 289 0.38 4.78 -18.86
N TYR A 290 0.96 4.88 -20.06
CA TYR A 290 1.10 3.76 -20.97
C TYR A 290 2.55 3.69 -21.45
N GLN A 291 3.26 2.63 -21.11
CA GLN A 291 4.69 2.48 -21.33
C GLN A 291 5.49 3.71 -20.80
N ASN A 292 6.08 4.50 -21.70
CA ASN A 292 6.86 5.69 -21.35
C ASN A 292 6.03 6.98 -21.29
N TRP A 293 4.78 6.96 -21.74
CA TRP A 293 3.95 8.16 -21.79
C TRP A 293 3.02 8.21 -20.58
N LYS A 294 3.07 9.33 -19.87
CA LYS A 294 2.17 9.67 -18.77
C LYS A 294 1.37 10.90 -19.17
N ILE A 295 0.07 10.84 -19.02
CA ILE A 295 -0.85 11.91 -19.39
C ILE A 295 -1.59 12.33 -18.14
N HIS A 296 -1.33 13.57 -17.67
CA HIS A 296 -1.98 14.14 -16.51
C HIS A 296 -3.30 14.82 -16.88
N PHE A 297 -4.36 14.46 -16.20
CA PHE A 297 -5.69 15.08 -16.26
C PHE A 297 -5.88 16.11 -15.16
N GLN A 298 -5.20 15.88 -14.02
CA GLN A 298 -5.19 16.75 -12.86
C GLN A 298 -3.79 16.77 -12.26
N VAL A 299 -3.42 17.88 -11.66
CA VAL A 299 -2.14 18.02 -10.95
C VAL A 299 -2.35 18.75 -9.63
N LYS A 300 -1.59 18.34 -8.62
CA LYS A 300 -1.55 18.94 -7.29
C LYS A 300 -0.10 18.89 -6.82
N ASP A 301 0.46 20.01 -6.35
CA ASP A 301 1.88 20.10 -6.03
C ASP A 301 2.20 19.93 -4.55
N ASP A 302 1.20 20.06 -3.69
CA ASP A 302 1.32 19.89 -2.25
C ASP A 302 0.15 19.07 -1.74
N TRP A 303 0.44 18.06 -0.93
CA TRP A 303 -0.60 17.17 -0.43
C TRP A 303 -1.58 17.88 0.52
N PHE A 304 -1.06 18.69 1.43
CA PHE A 304 -1.86 19.35 2.48
C PHE A 304 -2.61 20.60 1.97
N ALA A 305 -1.89 21.52 1.32
CA ALA A 305 -2.39 22.85 0.99
C ALA A 305 -2.48 23.12 -0.50
N GLY A 306 -2.01 22.18 -1.35
CA GLY A 306 -1.99 22.37 -2.79
C GLY A 306 -3.38 22.41 -3.41
N ALA A 307 -3.64 23.40 -4.24
CA ALA A 307 -4.85 23.45 -5.03
C ALA A 307 -4.84 22.35 -6.13
N LEU A 308 -5.96 21.69 -6.32
CA LEU A 308 -6.16 20.77 -7.44
C LEU A 308 -6.36 21.59 -8.72
N MET A 309 -5.43 21.49 -9.65
CA MET A 309 -5.51 22.14 -10.95
C MET A 309 -5.96 21.12 -12.01
N ARG A 310 -7.00 21.46 -12.76
CA ARG A 310 -7.49 20.72 -13.91
C ARG A 310 -7.15 21.47 -15.18
N PRO A 311 -6.10 21.08 -15.93
CA PRO A 311 -5.74 21.75 -17.17
C PRO A 311 -6.83 21.53 -18.24
N THR A 312 -7.07 22.53 -19.07
CA THR A 312 -8.02 22.42 -20.20
C THR A 312 -7.59 21.34 -21.20
N VAL A 313 -6.28 21.18 -21.39
CA VAL A 313 -5.69 20.13 -22.23
C VAL A 313 -4.87 19.22 -21.33
N PRO A 314 -5.09 17.90 -21.36
CA PRO A 314 -4.24 16.96 -20.61
C PRO A 314 -2.76 17.15 -20.91
N ARG A 315 -1.92 16.96 -19.90
CA ARG A 315 -0.48 17.23 -20.00
C ARG A 315 0.33 15.96 -20.23
N PRO A 316 0.86 15.73 -21.46
CA PRO A 316 1.69 14.59 -21.76
C PRO A 316 3.13 14.77 -21.27
N VAL A 317 3.69 13.71 -20.70
CA VAL A 317 5.10 13.60 -20.32
C VAL A 317 5.66 12.29 -20.85
N ASN A 318 6.86 12.31 -21.41
CA ASN A 318 7.61 11.10 -21.72
C ASN A 318 8.57 10.82 -20.58
N LEU A 319 8.23 9.86 -19.70
CA LEU A 319 9.02 9.53 -18.50
C LEU A 319 10.41 8.97 -18.79
N ARG A 320 10.69 8.56 -20.02
CA ARG A 320 12.05 8.14 -20.40
C ARG A 320 12.96 9.33 -20.68
N VAL A 321 12.39 10.43 -21.14
CA VAL A 321 13.11 11.68 -21.44
C VAL A 321 13.11 12.61 -20.23
N ASP A 322 11.99 12.66 -19.52
CA ASP A 322 11.79 13.46 -18.32
C ASP A 322 11.24 12.59 -17.17
N PRO A 323 12.08 11.76 -16.53
CA PRO A 323 11.65 10.90 -15.45
C PRO A 323 11.25 11.64 -14.17
N PHE A 324 11.62 12.92 -14.06
CA PHE A 324 11.36 13.76 -12.91
C PHE A 324 10.19 14.75 -13.12
N GLU A 325 9.52 14.67 -14.29
CA GLU A 325 8.35 15.48 -14.62
C GLU A 325 8.57 16.99 -14.48
N GLN A 326 9.79 17.46 -14.84
CA GLN A 326 10.20 18.87 -14.69
C GLN A 326 9.82 19.72 -15.91
N HIS A 327 9.71 19.12 -17.09
CA HIS A 327 9.48 19.83 -18.35
C HIS A 327 8.17 20.61 -18.35
N MET A 328 7.16 20.19 -17.59
CA MET A 328 5.87 20.87 -17.54
C MET A 328 5.91 22.31 -17.02
N GLU A 329 6.97 22.67 -16.33
CA GLU A 329 7.21 24.04 -15.83
C GLU A 329 8.08 24.89 -16.79
N ALA A 330 8.62 24.27 -17.83
CA ALA A 330 9.48 24.96 -18.79
C ALA A 330 8.68 25.84 -19.77
N PRO A 331 9.17 27.03 -20.16
CA PRO A 331 8.48 27.91 -21.11
C PRO A 331 8.15 27.25 -22.47
N GLY A 332 8.95 26.25 -22.90
CA GLY A 332 8.74 25.50 -24.15
C GLY A 332 7.69 24.42 -24.07
N TYR A 333 7.16 24.11 -22.87
CA TYR A 333 6.22 23.00 -22.70
C TYR A 333 4.94 23.11 -23.53
N PRO A 334 4.29 24.30 -23.71
CA PRO A 334 3.08 24.40 -24.53
C PRO A 334 3.28 23.96 -25.98
N LEU A 335 4.43 24.27 -26.59
CA LEU A 335 4.79 23.81 -27.92
C LEU A 335 4.97 22.29 -27.95
N TYR A 336 5.75 21.76 -27.02
CA TYR A 336 5.93 20.32 -26.88
C TYR A 336 4.61 19.57 -26.70
N ALA A 337 3.76 20.05 -25.78
CA ALA A 337 2.46 19.43 -25.53
C ALA A 337 1.56 19.46 -26.78
N GLY A 338 1.56 20.56 -27.53
CA GLY A 338 0.85 20.69 -28.80
C GLY A 338 1.28 19.63 -29.83
N GLU A 339 2.58 19.37 -29.94
CA GLU A 339 3.11 18.30 -30.81
C GLU A 339 2.75 16.89 -30.35
N LYS A 340 2.40 16.71 -29.06
CA LYS A 340 2.11 15.40 -28.45
C LYS A 340 0.61 15.16 -28.19
N LEU A 341 -0.28 15.99 -28.74
CA LEU A 341 -1.74 15.83 -28.58
C LEU A 341 -2.26 14.46 -29.09
N TRP A 342 -1.53 13.81 -29.98
CA TRP A 342 -1.86 12.46 -30.43
C TRP A 342 -1.91 11.43 -29.28
N THR A 343 -1.25 11.68 -28.14
CA THR A 343 -1.26 10.78 -26.96
C THR A 343 -2.62 10.73 -26.26
N ILE A 344 -3.46 11.74 -26.44
CA ILE A 344 -4.76 11.88 -25.75
C ILE A 344 -5.75 10.78 -26.19
N MET A 345 -5.81 10.49 -27.48
CA MET A 345 -6.77 9.49 -27.99
C MET A 345 -6.49 8.07 -27.51
N PRO A 346 -5.25 7.55 -27.56
CA PRO A 346 -4.92 6.27 -26.92
C PRO A 346 -5.20 6.25 -25.42
N ALA A 347 -4.88 7.33 -24.70
CA ALA A 347 -5.19 7.44 -23.27
C ALA A 347 -6.69 7.35 -23.00
N ALA A 348 -7.50 8.07 -23.75
CA ALA A 348 -8.96 8.03 -23.63
C ALA A 348 -9.52 6.63 -23.94
N TYR A 349 -8.95 5.91 -24.91
CA TYR A 349 -9.35 4.53 -25.20
C TYR A 349 -9.05 3.58 -24.03
N ILE A 350 -7.85 3.66 -23.46
CA ILE A 350 -7.47 2.83 -22.30
C ILE A 350 -8.37 3.16 -21.09
N LEU A 351 -8.66 4.44 -20.86
CA LEU A 351 -9.59 4.86 -19.80
C LEU A 351 -11.00 4.31 -20.01
N LYS A 352 -11.48 4.28 -21.26
CA LYS A 352 -12.77 3.67 -21.58
C LYS A 352 -12.80 2.20 -21.19
N LEU A 353 -11.77 1.42 -21.57
CA LEU A 353 -11.67 0.01 -21.22
C LEU A 353 -11.64 -0.20 -19.70
N HIS A 354 -10.90 0.67 -18.97
CA HIS A 354 -10.86 0.64 -17.52
C HIS A 354 -12.23 0.94 -16.90
N ALA A 355 -12.92 1.98 -17.37
CA ALA A 355 -14.25 2.35 -16.90
C ALA A 355 -15.30 1.27 -17.16
N GLU A 356 -15.19 0.52 -18.25
CA GLU A 356 -16.09 -0.61 -18.57
C GLU A 356 -16.02 -1.72 -17.51
N THR A 357 -14.89 -1.88 -16.82
CA THR A 357 -14.78 -2.87 -15.74
C THR A 357 -15.69 -2.53 -14.55
N PHE A 358 -15.91 -1.25 -14.26
CA PHE A 358 -16.77 -0.79 -13.17
C PHE A 358 -18.26 -1.07 -13.42
N THR A 359 -18.69 -1.26 -14.66
CA THR A 359 -20.07 -1.65 -14.97
C THR A 359 -20.43 -3.01 -14.36
N ASN A 360 -19.51 -3.97 -14.41
CA ASN A 360 -19.71 -5.32 -13.87
C ASN A 360 -19.19 -5.51 -12.46
N PHE A 361 -18.24 -4.68 -12.05
CA PHE A 361 -17.54 -4.72 -10.77
C PHE A 361 -17.41 -3.32 -10.17
N PRO A 362 -18.53 -2.71 -9.75
CA PRO A 362 -18.52 -1.38 -9.16
C PRO A 362 -17.70 -1.35 -7.87
N PRO A 363 -17.18 -0.17 -7.48
CA PRO A 363 -16.50 0.01 -6.20
C PRO A 363 -17.37 -0.50 -5.04
N ARG A 364 -16.75 -1.25 -4.13
CA ARG A 364 -17.47 -1.86 -2.99
C ARG A 364 -17.64 -0.94 -1.81
N GLN A 365 -16.86 0.12 -1.77
CA GLN A 365 -16.91 1.15 -0.73
C GLN A 365 -16.65 2.52 -1.35
N ALA A 366 -17.17 3.56 -0.73
CA ALA A 366 -16.81 4.92 -1.09
C ALA A 366 -15.32 5.15 -0.74
N PRO A 367 -14.55 5.79 -1.63
CA PRO A 367 -13.19 6.17 -1.28
C PRO A 367 -13.20 7.15 -0.10
N PRO A 368 -12.22 7.06 0.80
CA PRO A 368 -12.08 8.04 1.88
C PRO A 368 -11.68 9.40 1.29
N ASP A 369 -12.07 10.46 1.97
CA ASP A 369 -11.64 11.82 1.68
C ASP A 369 -11.38 12.55 3.01
N PHE A 370 -10.25 13.23 3.11
CA PHE A 370 -9.93 14.04 4.28
C PHE A 370 -10.77 15.32 4.37
N ASN A 371 -11.41 15.73 3.27
CA ASN A 371 -12.29 16.90 3.25
C ASN A 371 -13.75 16.47 3.36
N PRO A 372 -14.41 16.65 4.54
CA PRO A 372 -15.79 16.25 4.73
C PRO A 372 -16.78 16.89 3.74
N SER A 373 -16.47 18.06 3.18
CA SER A 373 -17.34 18.69 2.18
C SER A 373 -17.31 17.97 0.84
N GLU A 374 -16.17 17.37 0.46
CA GLU A 374 -16.07 16.53 -0.74
C GLU A 374 -16.79 15.19 -0.52
N MET A 375 -16.65 14.57 0.65
CA MET A 375 -17.44 13.38 1.03
C MET A 375 -18.93 13.62 0.88
N LEU A 376 -19.44 14.79 1.35
CA LEU A 376 -20.85 15.15 1.22
C LEU A 376 -21.28 15.32 -0.24
N LYS A 377 -20.47 15.97 -1.09
CA LYS A 377 -20.74 16.12 -2.53
C LYS A 377 -20.88 14.76 -3.22
N HIS A 378 -19.96 13.84 -2.93
CA HIS A 378 -20.00 12.50 -3.51
C HIS A 378 -21.23 11.71 -3.07
N ALA A 379 -21.58 11.79 -1.78
CA ALA A 379 -22.79 11.15 -1.26
C ALA A 379 -24.07 11.71 -1.92
N MET A 380 -24.15 13.02 -2.12
CA MET A 380 -25.27 13.67 -2.79
C MET A 380 -25.36 13.33 -4.28
N SER A 381 -24.22 13.26 -4.99
CA SER A 381 -24.18 12.89 -6.41
C SER A 381 -24.57 11.43 -6.62
N ALA A 382 -24.15 10.53 -5.76
CA ALA A 382 -24.55 9.13 -5.79
C ALA A 382 -26.06 8.95 -5.55
N ALA A 383 -26.66 9.72 -4.62
CA ALA A 383 -28.10 9.71 -4.35
C ALA A 383 -28.94 10.30 -5.52
N ALA A 384 -28.37 11.21 -6.30
CA ALA A 384 -29.04 11.81 -7.47
C ALA A 384 -29.00 10.93 -8.74
N SER A 385 -28.19 9.85 -8.72
CA SER A 385 -28.03 8.91 -9.84
C SER A 385 -28.88 7.64 -9.68
N VAL A 386 -29.67 7.53 -8.61
CA VAL A 386 -30.66 6.48 -8.33
C VAL A 386 -32.07 7.00 -8.64
#